data_2028f6d1185a4bf9397684621576624d
#
_entry.id   2028f6d1185a4bf9397684621576624d
#
_cell.length_a   1.000
_cell.length_b   1.000
_cell.length_c   1.000
_cell.angle_alpha   90.00
_cell.angle_beta   90.00
_cell.angle_gamma   90.00
#
_symmetry.space_group_name_H-M   'P 1'
#
loop_
_entity.id
_entity.type
_entity.pdbx_description
1 polymer ?
#
loop_
_entity_poly.entity_id
_entity_poly.type
_entity_poly.pdbx_seq_one_letter_code
_entity_poly.pdbx_strand_id
1 'polypeptide(L)'
;MEDRRKFPRTEINEPAYVSSGGSVMHCTVLNISPEGCAIEVNEPAFVPQQFRLVMANDASAVRGCQVAWIQGKWIGLAFVDLPQHADARPRVTEPANP
;
A
#
# COMPACT_ATOMS: atom_id res chain seq x y z
N MET A 1 4.45 16.56 -23.33
CA MET A 1 4.45 15.18 -23.25
C MET A 1 3.15 14.63 -22.75
N GLU A 2 2.73 13.58 -23.35
CA GLU A 2 1.45 13.09 -23.06
C GLU A 2 1.45 12.06 -21.98
N ASP A 3 0.52 12.14 -21.08
CA ASP A 3 0.39 11.19 -20.02
C ASP A 3 -0.43 10.01 -20.51
N ARG A 4 0.17 8.82 -20.57
CA ARG A 4 -0.52 7.68 -21.09
C ARG A 4 -1.40 6.98 -20.07
N ARG A 5 -1.34 7.42 -18.83
CA ARG A 5 -2.19 6.83 -17.81
C ARG A 5 -3.62 7.28 -18.02
N LYS A 6 -4.54 6.40 -17.66
CA LYS A 6 -5.93 6.72 -17.77
C LYS A 6 -6.31 7.88 -16.86
N PHE A 7 -5.68 7.96 -15.69
CA PHE A 7 -5.91 9.04 -14.74
C PHE A 7 -4.59 9.70 -14.40
N PRO A 8 -4.54 11.02 -14.35
CA PRO A 8 -3.31 11.70 -13.98
C PRO A 8 -2.99 11.45 -12.51
N ARG A 9 -1.73 11.48 -12.19
CA ARG A 9 -1.27 11.31 -10.82
C ARG A 9 -1.02 12.67 -10.20
N THR A 10 -1.39 12.79 -8.93
CA THR A 10 -1.17 14.00 -8.16
C THR A 10 0.00 13.75 -7.22
N GLU A 11 0.98 14.64 -7.22
CA GLU A 11 2.13 14.51 -6.35
C GLU A 11 1.80 15.07 -4.99
N ILE A 12 2.01 14.28 -3.95
CA ILE A 12 1.61 14.69 -2.61
C ILE A 12 2.70 14.57 -1.56
N ASN A 13 3.61 13.60 -1.66
CA ASN A 13 4.72 13.42 -0.71
C ASN A 13 4.22 13.35 0.74
N GLU A 14 3.29 12.46 1.01
CA GLU A 14 2.68 12.33 2.31
C GLU A 14 3.18 11.11 3.03
N PRO A 15 3.42 11.19 4.35
CA PRO A 15 3.81 10.00 5.10
C PRO A 15 2.65 9.02 5.23
N ALA A 16 3.00 7.75 5.25
CA ALA A 16 2.00 6.70 5.36
C ALA A 16 2.64 5.44 5.94
N TYR A 17 1.83 4.41 6.10
CA TYR A 17 2.30 3.13 6.63
C TYR A 17 1.82 1.99 5.77
N VAL A 18 2.72 1.04 5.53
CA VAL A 18 2.37 -0.26 4.96
C VAL A 18 1.96 -1.14 6.13
N SER A 19 0.73 -1.60 6.13
CA SER A 19 0.19 -2.41 7.22
C SER A 19 -0.14 -3.80 6.72
N SER A 20 0.43 -4.82 7.34
CA SER A 20 0.20 -6.19 6.93
C SER A 20 0.50 -7.14 8.07
N GLY A 21 -0.48 -7.98 8.40
CA GLY A 21 -0.27 -9.04 9.39
C GLY A 21 0.15 -8.54 10.76
N GLY A 22 -0.30 -7.37 11.15
CA GLY A 22 0.08 -6.79 12.42
C GLY A 22 1.38 -6.03 12.40
N SER A 23 2.07 -6.02 11.26
CA SER A 23 3.32 -5.27 11.11
C SER A 23 3.05 -3.97 10.39
N VAL A 24 3.82 -2.95 10.73
CA VAL A 24 3.68 -1.62 10.15
C VAL A 24 5.05 -1.13 9.72
N MET A 25 5.13 -0.59 8.50
CA MET A 25 6.36 -0.07 7.97
C MET A 25 6.11 1.34 7.44
N HIS A 26 6.98 2.27 7.80
CA HIS A 26 6.87 3.64 7.30
C HIS A 26 7.14 3.73 5.82
N CYS A 27 6.42 4.61 5.14
CA CYS A 27 6.69 4.91 3.75
C CYS A 27 6.23 6.34 3.45
N THR A 28 6.55 6.79 2.25
CA THR A 28 6.10 8.11 1.77
C THR A 28 5.31 7.87 0.49
N VAL A 29 4.09 8.38 0.43
CA VAL A 29 3.32 8.33 -0.80
C VAL A 29 3.78 9.49 -1.66
N LEU A 30 4.36 9.17 -2.81
CA LEU A 30 4.93 10.17 -3.69
C LEU A 30 3.88 10.80 -4.59
N ASN A 31 2.97 9.99 -5.08
CA ASN A 31 1.89 10.48 -5.93
C ASN A 31 0.74 9.50 -5.84
N ILE A 32 -0.43 9.96 -6.24
CA ILE A 32 -1.64 9.17 -6.11
C ILE A 32 -2.58 9.46 -7.27
N SER A 33 -3.34 8.46 -7.67
CA SER A 33 -4.40 8.58 -8.66
C SER A 33 -5.55 7.69 -8.21
N PRO A 34 -6.70 7.74 -8.89
CA PRO A 34 -7.81 6.83 -8.50
C PRO A 34 -7.45 5.36 -8.64
N GLU A 35 -6.47 5.03 -9.46
CA GLU A 35 -6.11 3.63 -9.71
C GLU A 35 -5.04 3.11 -8.78
N GLY A 36 -4.23 3.96 -8.21
CA GLY A 36 -3.12 3.51 -7.39
C GLY A 36 -2.23 4.65 -6.98
N CYS A 37 -1.03 4.30 -6.54
CA CYS A 37 -0.08 5.31 -6.10
C CYS A 37 1.32 4.76 -6.20
N ALA A 38 2.30 5.63 -5.98
CA ALA A 38 3.70 5.23 -5.87
C ALA A 38 4.17 5.60 -4.47
N ILE A 39 4.94 4.71 -3.87
CA ILE A 39 5.49 4.96 -2.55
C ILE A 39 7.00 4.77 -2.56
N GLU A 40 7.63 5.37 -1.58
CA GLU A 40 9.05 5.19 -1.35
C GLU A 40 9.23 4.55 0.02
N VAL A 41 10.05 3.49 0.09
CA VAL A 41 10.30 2.77 1.33
C VAL A 41 11.81 2.56 1.48
N ASN A 42 12.25 2.32 2.71
CA ASN A 42 13.67 2.05 2.94
C ASN A 42 14.04 0.62 2.58
N GLU A 43 13.12 -0.32 2.80
CA GLU A 43 13.41 -1.73 2.61
C GLU A 43 12.35 -2.37 1.72
N PRO A 44 12.44 -2.17 0.41
CA PRO A 44 11.42 -2.72 -0.48
C PRO A 44 11.26 -4.24 -0.38
N ALA A 45 12.33 -4.93 0.00
CA ALA A 45 12.28 -6.39 0.09
C ALA A 45 11.28 -6.86 1.16
N PHE A 46 10.95 -6.01 2.12
CA PHE A 46 10.04 -6.39 3.19
C PHE A 46 8.59 -6.02 2.91
N VAL A 47 8.33 -5.40 1.77
CA VAL A 47 6.96 -5.00 1.43
C VAL A 47 6.23 -6.21 0.83
N PRO A 48 5.12 -6.64 1.45
CA PRO A 48 4.41 -7.80 0.91
C PRO A 48 3.72 -7.45 -0.41
N GLN A 49 3.33 -8.48 -1.13
CA GLN A 49 2.70 -8.30 -2.43
C GLN A 49 1.36 -7.59 -2.31
N GLN A 50 0.64 -7.83 -1.24
CA GLN A 50 -0.63 -7.17 -0.95
C GLN A 50 -0.62 -6.69 0.49
N PHE A 51 -1.17 -5.51 0.71
CA PHE A 51 -1.20 -4.93 2.04
C PHE A 51 -2.18 -3.77 2.07
N ARG A 52 -2.36 -3.18 3.24
CA ARG A 52 -3.17 -1.98 3.39
C ARG A 52 -2.25 -0.79 3.60
N LEU A 53 -2.55 0.29 2.89
CA LEU A 53 -1.82 1.53 3.01
C LEU A 53 -2.65 2.48 3.88
N VAL A 54 -2.05 2.97 4.94
CA VAL A 54 -2.72 3.84 5.91
C VAL A 54 -2.01 5.17 5.92
N MET A 55 -2.74 6.25 5.66
CA MET A 55 -2.14 7.59 5.66
C MET A 55 -1.83 8.00 7.10
N ALA A 56 -0.65 8.58 7.30
CA ALA A 56 -0.22 8.92 8.65
C ALA A 56 -1.05 10.03 9.27
N ASN A 57 -1.51 10.96 8.45
CA ASN A 57 -2.27 12.10 8.96
C ASN A 57 -3.78 11.87 8.96
N ASP A 58 -4.21 10.70 8.52
CA ASP A 58 -5.63 10.37 8.50
C ASP A 58 -5.76 8.84 8.52
N ALA A 59 -5.80 8.29 9.71
CA ALA A 59 -5.81 6.84 9.86
C ALA A 59 -7.07 6.20 9.28
N SER A 60 -8.10 6.99 8.98
CA SER A 60 -9.29 6.45 8.35
C SER A 60 -9.11 6.30 6.85
N ALA A 61 -8.06 6.89 6.28
CA ALA A 61 -7.78 6.77 4.85
C ALA A 61 -6.94 5.51 4.63
N VAL A 62 -7.61 4.40 4.41
CA VAL A 62 -6.98 3.09 4.26
C VAL A 62 -7.34 2.53 2.90
N ARG A 63 -6.33 2.05 2.18
CA ARG A 63 -6.53 1.47 0.86
C ARG A 63 -5.86 0.13 0.75
N GLY A 64 -6.56 -0.85 0.18
CA GLY A 64 -5.93 -2.11 -0.18
C GLY A 64 -5.05 -1.89 -1.39
N CYS A 65 -3.85 -2.45 -1.35
CA CYS A 65 -2.86 -2.23 -2.39
C CYS A 65 -2.22 -3.54 -2.82
N GLN A 66 -1.85 -3.60 -4.09
CA GLN A 66 -1.10 -4.71 -4.62
C GLN A 66 0.10 -4.14 -5.36
N VAL A 67 1.27 -4.73 -5.15
CA VAL A 67 2.50 -4.26 -5.79
C VAL A 67 2.40 -4.50 -7.29
N ALA A 68 2.58 -3.44 -8.06
CA ALA A 68 2.58 -3.50 -9.51
C ALA A 68 3.99 -3.54 -10.07
N TRP A 69 4.92 -2.77 -9.46
CA TRP A 69 6.31 -2.78 -9.87
C TRP A 69 7.17 -2.24 -8.72
N ILE A 70 8.45 -2.60 -8.76
CA ILE A 70 9.43 -2.13 -7.80
C ILE A 70 10.64 -1.64 -8.59
N GLN A 71 11.12 -0.45 -8.25
CA GLN A 71 12.29 0.13 -8.87
C GLN A 71 13.10 0.84 -7.80
N GLY A 72 14.22 0.25 -7.38
CA GLY A 72 15.00 0.79 -6.29
C GLY A 72 14.17 0.81 -5.02
N LYS A 73 14.01 1.98 -4.43
CA LYS A 73 13.20 2.14 -3.23
C LYS A 73 11.78 2.60 -3.54
N TRP A 74 11.44 2.68 -4.80
CA TRP A 74 10.13 3.12 -5.25
C TRP A 74 9.28 1.91 -5.61
N ILE A 75 8.02 1.93 -5.22
CA ILE A 75 7.09 0.85 -5.47
C ILE A 75 5.81 1.45 -6.03
N GLY A 76 5.40 0.93 -7.18
CA GLY A 76 4.11 1.30 -7.76
C GLY A 76 3.05 0.35 -7.25
N LEU A 77 1.93 0.90 -6.82
CA LEU A 77 0.85 0.14 -6.21
C LEU A 77 -0.43 0.33 -7.01
N ALA A 78 -1.16 -0.76 -7.19
CA ALA A 78 -2.51 -0.71 -7.71
C ALA A 78 -3.47 -0.82 -6.53
N PHE A 79 -4.52 -0.01 -6.53
CA PHE A 79 -5.54 -0.13 -5.49
C PHE A 79 -6.41 -1.34 -5.81
N VAL A 80 -6.65 -2.16 -4.80
CA VAL A 80 -7.45 -3.37 -4.96
C VAL A 80 -8.34 -3.53 -3.74
N ASP A 81 -9.40 -4.31 -3.91
CA ASP A 81 -10.25 -4.66 -2.78
C ASP A 81 -9.64 -5.87 -2.09
N LEU A 82 -9.37 -5.75 -0.82
CA LEU A 82 -8.87 -6.85 -0.03
C LEU A 82 -9.94 -7.32 0.94
N PRO A 83 -10.01 -8.62 1.23
CA PRO A 83 -10.90 -9.10 2.26
C PRO A 83 -10.62 -8.39 3.56
N GLN A 84 -11.64 -8.25 4.39
CA GLN A 84 -11.51 -7.48 5.60
C GLN A 84 -10.40 -7.97 6.49
N HIS A 85 -10.13 -9.26 6.51
CA HIS A 85 -9.07 -9.81 7.34
C HIS A 85 -7.83 -10.20 6.54
N ALA A 86 -7.63 -9.59 5.37
CA ALA A 86 -6.49 -9.94 4.55
C ALA A 86 -5.17 -9.60 5.23
N ASP A 87 -5.14 -8.53 6.01
CA ASP A 87 -3.93 -8.15 6.73
C ASP A 87 -4.00 -8.50 8.20
N ALA A 88 -4.98 -9.30 8.60
CA ALA A 88 -5.08 -9.71 9.98
C ALA A 88 -4.05 -10.77 10.30
N ARG A 89 -3.78 -10.91 11.58
CA ARG A 89 -2.89 -11.96 11.96
C ARG A 89 -3.51 -13.27 11.54
N PRO A 90 -2.75 -14.08 11.30
CA PRO A 90 -3.16 -15.37 10.80
C PRO A 90 -4.06 -16.11 11.74
N ARG A 91 -4.58 -15.92 12.04
CA ARG A 91 -5.34 -16.35 12.77
C ARG A 91 -5.75 -17.25 12.72
N VAL A 92 -5.53 -17.07 12.84
CA VAL A 92 -5.93 -17.53 12.99
C VAL A 92 -6.31 -17.91 13.06
N THR A 93 -6.36 -18.19 13.00
CA THR A 93 -6.73 -18.51 13.12
C THR A 93 -7.03 -18.94 13.23
N GLU A 94 -7.17 -19.20 13.12
CA GLU A 94 -7.54 -19.54 13.36
C GLU A 94 -7.74 -19.97 13.51
N PRO A 95 -7.85 -20.48 13.65
CA PRO A 95 -8.32 -21.04 13.80
C PRO A 95 -8.59 -21.18 13.71
N ALA A 96 -8.67 -21.40 13.51
CA ALA A 96 -8.80 -21.47 13.56
C ALA A 96 -8.72 -21.53 13.55
N ASN A 97 -8.90 -21.95 13.36
CA ASN A 97 -8.88 -21.83 13.47
C ASN A 97 -8.96 -21.94 13.54
N PRO A 98 -9.19 -22.45 13.54
CA PRO A 98 -9.45 -22.48 13.59
C PRO A 98 -9.37 -22.33 13.72
#